data_f0f74423e18770ff076061561b8da9cb
#
_entry.id   f0f74423e18770ff076061561b8da9cb
#
_cell.length_a   1.000
_cell.length_b   1.000
_cell.length_c   1.000
_cell.angle_alpha   90.00
_cell.angle_beta   90.00
_cell.angle_gamma   90.00
#
_symmetry.space_group_name_H-M   'P 1'
#
loop_
_entity.id
_entity.type
_entity.pdbx_description
1 polymer ?
#
loop_
_entity_poly.entity_id
_entity_poly.type
_entity_poly.pdbx_seq_one_letter_code
_entity_poly.pdbx_strand_id
1 'polypeptide(L)'
;MDATVFTLFGTPVTGYGLGVAGAMLLGLVGCLVYLRLAGKTYGHLVRLAVLAVPLCWFFSRLVYVLANCTYYLTTLSNPTLALYFWDGGYAMTGAVLGFVLAAFLAEKWTRLPHGSLMDALAFGAPLAIAAARFLEGGTRLGMGRPVSYEWLYFLGVEDGYGDLVHPVYRYEAVAALIVLVIALIWLSKRLRSVKPGDACLVVLALLGAFQVLLESLRNDGHLVVHFVRIQQVISLVAMVVAFAVFTTRLLRRGGMKKSHLLALWLVAIACVGVGIYMEFRVDRGSLKLLYYGVMALCMGAITAMSLLCRAKAEKLG
;
A
#
# COMPACT_ATOMS: atom_id res chain seq x y z
N MET A 1 13.24 -18.39 8.92
CA MET A 1 12.64 -18.38 7.57
C MET A 1 13.65 -18.13 6.44
N ASP A 2 14.86 -17.75 6.77
CA ASP A 2 15.93 -17.53 5.77
C ASP A 2 16.61 -18.83 5.31
N ALA A 3 16.21 -19.99 5.89
CA ALA A 3 16.71 -21.27 5.47
C ALA A 3 16.25 -21.61 4.05
N THR A 4 17.18 -22.05 3.22
CA THR A 4 16.91 -22.56 1.88
C THR A 4 16.05 -23.83 1.99
N VAL A 5 14.85 -23.80 1.40
CA VAL A 5 13.95 -24.97 1.37
C VAL A 5 14.36 -25.92 0.25
N PHE A 6 14.67 -25.36 -0.93
CA PHE A 6 15.24 -26.07 -2.07
C PHE A 6 15.96 -25.11 -3.00
N THR A 7 16.68 -25.64 -3.97
CA THR A 7 17.32 -24.84 -5.03
C THR A 7 16.61 -25.06 -6.35
N LEU A 8 16.27 -24.00 -7.04
CA LEU A 8 15.66 -24.04 -8.38
C LEU A 8 16.62 -23.40 -9.38
N PHE A 9 17.07 -24.14 -10.38
CA PHE A 9 18.07 -23.70 -11.36
C PHE A 9 19.32 -23.06 -10.72
N GLY A 10 19.81 -23.63 -9.60
CA GLY A 10 20.96 -23.11 -8.86
C GLY A 10 20.67 -21.92 -7.94
N THR A 11 19.46 -21.36 -7.94
CA THR A 11 19.04 -20.25 -7.06
C THR A 11 18.38 -20.81 -5.79
N PRO A 12 18.83 -20.41 -4.59
CA PRO A 12 18.22 -20.86 -3.34
C PRO A 12 16.83 -20.25 -3.18
N VAL A 13 15.82 -21.10 -2.97
CA VAL A 13 14.44 -20.67 -2.65
C VAL A 13 14.26 -20.74 -1.14
N THR A 14 14.01 -19.59 -0.53
CA THR A 14 13.82 -19.46 0.92
C THR A 14 12.36 -19.68 1.33
N GLY A 15 12.12 -20.07 2.58
CA GLY A 15 10.77 -20.18 3.13
C GLY A 15 10.00 -18.87 3.11
N TYR A 16 10.69 -17.74 3.32
CA TYR A 16 10.09 -16.41 3.19
C TYR A 16 9.64 -16.13 1.75
N GLY A 17 10.48 -16.42 0.76
CA GLY A 17 10.14 -16.22 -0.65
C GLY A 17 8.91 -17.04 -1.09
N LEU A 18 8.81 -18.30 -0.64
CA LEU A 18 7.61 -19.14 -0.86
C LEU A 18 6.37 -18.55 -0.19
N GLY A 19 6.53 -18.05 1.03
CA GLY A 19 5.44 -17.43 1.76
C GLY A 19 4.92 -16.17 1.04
N VAL A 20 5.82 -15.31 0.55
CA VAL A 20 5.45 -14.12 -0.24
C VAL A 20 4.74 -14.52 -1.54
N ALA A 21 5.22 -15.55 -2.24
CA ALA A 21 4.53 -16.09 -3.41
C ALA A 21 3.11 -16.59 -3.06
N GLY A 22 2.96 -17.29 -1.94
CA GLY A 22 1.66 -17.71 -1.41
C GLY A 22 0.73 -16.53 -1.09
N ALA A 23 1.26 -15.47 -0.48
CA ALA A 23 0.51 -14.25 -0.21
C ALA A 23 0.03 -13.56 -1.50
N MET A 24 0.86 -13.53 -2.55
CA MET A 24 0.47 -13.02 -3.87
C MET A 24 -0.63 -13.88 -4.50
N LEU A 25 -0.55 -15.21 -4.39
CA LEU A 25 -1.61 -16.12 -4.85
C LEU A 25 -2.93 -15.87 -4.11
N LEU A 26 -2.90 -15.67 -2.80
CA LEU A 26 -4.08 -15.27 -2.03
C LEU A 26 -4.65 -13.92 -2.51
N GLY A 27 -3.80 -12.95 -2.81
CA GLY A 27 -4.22 -11.70 -3.42
C GLY A 27 -4.90 -11.90 -4.77
N LEU A 28 -4.37 -12.76 -5.62
CA LEU A 28 -5.00 -13.13 -6.89
C LEU A 28 -6.37 -13.79 -6.67
N VAL A 29 -6.51 -14.66 -5.67
CA VAL A 29 -7.81 -15.23 -5.28
C VAL A 29 -8.78 -14.12 -4.88
N GLY A 30 -8.35 -13.13 -4.08
CA GLY A 30 -9.14 -11.96 -3.74
C GLY A 30 -9.60 -11.17 -4.98
N CYS A 31 -8.71 -10.96 -5.94
CA CYS A 31 -9.05 -10.34 -7.23
C CYS A 31 -10.08 -11.16 -8.02
N LEU A 32 -9.91 -12.48 -8.07
CA LEU A 32 -10.88 -13.40 -8.72
C LEU A 32 -12.27 -13.30 -8.10
N VAL A 33 -12.32 -13.34 -6.77
CA VAL A 33 -13.58 -13.22 -6.02
C VAL A 33 -14.25 -11.89 -6.35
N TYR A 34 -13.52 -10.79 -6.32
CA TYR A 34 -14.06 -9.48 -6.72
C TYR A 34 -14.63 -9.50 -8.14
N LEU A 35 -13.86 -9.95 -9.12
CA LEU A 35 -14.28 -9.96 -10.54
C LEU A 35 -15.51 -10.85 -10.74
N ARG A 36 -15.56 -12.00 -10.08
CA ARG A 36 -16.70 -12.92 -10.13
C ARG A 36 -17.97 -12.26 -9.60
N LEU A 37 -17.88 -11.63 -8.42
CA LEU A 37 -18.98 -10.94 -7.79
C LEU A 37 -19.42 -9.71 -8.61
N ALA A 38 -18.48 -9.02 -9.26
CA ALA A 38 -18.78 -7.91 -10.18
C ALA A 38 -19.34 -8.34 -11.55
N GLY A 39 -19.55 -9.66 -11.77
CA GLY A 39 -20.08 -10.19 -13.02
C GLY A 39 -19.10 -10.16 -14.19
N LYS A 40 -17.80 -10.09 -13.92
CA LYS A 40 -16.75 -10.12 -14.95
C LYS A 40 -16.23 -11.54 -15.16
N THR A 41 -15.69 -11.80 -16.36
CA THR A 41 -15.16 -13.13 -16.70
C THR A 41 -13.73 -13.33 -16.24
N TYR A 42 -13.34 -14.57 -15.99
CA TYR A 42 -11.96 -14.94 -15.63
C TYR A 42 -10.94 -14.56 -16.71
N GLY A 43 -11.36 -14.52 -17.99
CA GLY A 43 -10.49 -14.10 -19.08
C GLY A 43 -9.91 -12.68 -18.90
N HIS A 44 -10.60 -11.80 -18.20
CA HIS A 44 -10.08 -10.48 -17.86
C HIS A 44 -8.91 -10.56 -16.88
N LEU A 45 -9.00 -11.46 -15.88
CA LEU A 45 -7.89 -11.67 -14.94
C LEU A 45 -6.69 -12.31 -15.61
N VAL A 46 -6.90 -13.30 -16.48
CA VAL A 46 -5.79 -13.92 -17.22
C VAL A 46 -5.03 -12.88 -18.04
N ARG A 47 -5.72 -12.00 -18.76
CA ARG A 47 -5.08 -10.91 -19.51
C ARG A 47 -4.36 -9.91 -18.61
N LEU A 48 -4.97 -9.58 -17.48
CA LEU A 48 -4.31 -8.74 -16.47
C LEU A 48 -3.04 -9.43 -15.95
N ALA A 49 -3.09 -10.71 -15.60
CA ALA A 49 -1.95 -11.47 -15.07
C ALA A 49 -0.82 -11.57 -16.09
N VAL A 50 -1.13 -11.85 -17.34
CA VAL A 50 -0.14 -11.92 -18.46
C VAL A 50 0.63 -10.61 -18.61
N LEU A 51 -0.01 -9.47 -18.41
CA LEU A 51 0.64 -8.17 -18.45
C LEU A 51 1.27 -7.79 -17.12
N ALA A 52 0.61 -8.10 -15.99
CA ALA A 52 1.06 -7.68 -14.67
C ALA A 52 2.37 -8.38 -14.26
N VAL A 53 2.51 -9.68 -14.52
CA VAL A 53 3.72 -10.42 -14.13
C VAL A 53 4.99 -9.79 -14.71
N PRO A 54 5.15 -9.64 -16.03
CA PRO A 54 6.36 -9.05 -16.60
C PRO A 54 6.53 -7.57 -16.27
N LEU A 55 5.44 -6.78 -16.25
CA LEU A 55 5.53 -5.36 -15.97
C LEU A 55 5.85 -5.07 -14.51
N CYS A 56 5.24 -5.79 -13.56
CA CYS A 56 5.58 -5.65 -12.14
C CYS A 56 7.05 -6.04 -11.90
N TRP A 57 7.51 -7.11 -12.50
CA TRP A 57 8.90 -7.57 -12.38
C TRP A 57 9.88 -6.56 -12.95
N PHE A 58 9.63 -6.09 -14.18
CA PHE A 58 10.47 -5.08 -14.85
C PHE A 58 10.52 -3.76 -14.07
N PHE A 59 9.36 -3.19 -13.72
CA PHE A 59 9.32 -1.91 -13.02
C PHE A 59 9.86 -2.01 -11.59
N SER A 60 9.67 -3.15 -10.93
CA SER A 60 10.23 -3.39 -9.59
C SER A 60 11.76 -3.33 -9.61
N ARG A 61 12.39 -3.96 -10.61
CA ARG A 61 13.84 -3.88 -10.81
C ARG A 61 14.28 -2.49 -11.23
N LEU A 62 13.59 -1.86 -12.17
CA LEU A 62 13.89 -0.51 -12.66
C LEU A 62 13.91 0.51 -11.52
N VAL A 63 12.88 0.54 -10.67
CA VAL A 63 12.80 1.48 -9.54
C VAL A 63 13.90 1.20 -8.51
N TYR A 64 14.21 -0.07 -8.23
CA TYR A 64 15.30 -0.43 -7.34
C TYR A 64 16.66 0.06 -7.85
N VAL A 65 16.96 -0.17 -9.13
CA VAL A 65 18.21 0.28 -9.76
C VAL A 65 18.30 1.80 -9.77
N LEU A 66 17.21 2.50 -10.11
CA LEU A 66 17.16 3.96 -10.08
C LEU A 66 17.37 4.53 -8.67
N ALA A 67 16.77 3.92 -7.65
CA ALA A 67 16.96 4.32 -6.25
C ALA A 67 18.39 4.11 -5.77
N ASN A 68 19.10 3.13 -6.33
CA ASN A 68 20.48 2.80 -5.99
C ASN A 68 21.46 3.14 -7.13
N CYS A 69 21.13 4.11 -7.99
CA CYS A 69 21.92 4.41 -9.18
C CYS A 69 23.38 4.77 -8.85
N THR A 70 23.62 5.52 -7.78
CA THR A 70 24.96 5.85 -7.31
C THR A 70 25.78 4.60 -7.01
N TYR A 71 25.22 3.61 -6.31
CA TYR A 71 25.88 2.35 -6.03
C TYR A 71 26.29 1.61 -7.30
N TYR A 72 25.36 1.50 -8.26
CA TYR A 72 25.64 0.82 -9.55
C TYR A 72 26.63 1.54 -10.43
N LEU A 73 26.70 2.88 -10.37
CA LEU A 73 27.57 3.69 -11.23
C LEU A 73 28.94 3.98 -10.63
N THR A 74 29.05 4.04 -9.28
CA THR A 74 30.29 4.50 -8.62
C THR A 74 30.98 3.42 -7.77
N THR A 75 30.22 2.46 -7.24
CA THR A 75 30.77 1.46 -6.30
C THR A 75 31.06 0.12 -6.97
N LEU A 76 30.23 -0.26 -7.96
CA LEU A 76 30.42 -1.51 -8.70
C LEU A 76 31.44 -1.33 -9.83
N SER A 77 32.35 -2.30 -9.95
CA SER A 77 33.32 -2.38 -11.06
C SER A 77 32.65 -2.62 -12.42
N ASN A 78 31.42 -3.15 -12.43
CA ASN A 78 30.69 -3.45 -13.64
C ASN A 78 29.23 -2.92 -13.55
N PRO A 79 28.90 -1.75 -14.14
CA PRO A 79 27.56 -1.18 -14.14
C PRO A 79 26.51 -2.06 -14.82
N THR A 80 26.90 -3.00 -15.69
CA THR A 80 25.94 -3.88 -16.39
C THR A 80 25.20 -4.83 -15.45
N LEU A 81 25.69 -5.02 -14.21
CA LEU A 81 24.98 -5.76 -13.16
C LEU A 81 23.60 -5.19 -12.82
N ALA A 82 23.37 -3.89 -13.10
CA ALA A 82 22.07 -3.27 -13.00
C ALA A 82 20.99 -3.96 -13.88
N LEU A 83 21.41 -4.53 -15.01
CA LEU A 83 20.52 -5.23 -15.96
C LEU A 83 20.26 -6.69 -15.60
N TYR A 84 20.94 -7.23 -14.58
CA TYR A 84 20.78 -8.62 -14.19
C TYR A 84 19.57 -8.79 -13.27
N PHE A 85 18.45 -9.19 -13.87
CA PHE A 85 17.17 -9.38 -13.17
C PHE A 85 17.20 -10.53 -12.15
N TRP A 86 18.11 -11.48 -12.28
CA TRP A 86 18.26 -12.63 -11.37
C TRP A 86 19.13 -12.33 -10.14
N ASP A 87 19.78 -11.18 -10.10
CA ASP A 87 20.71 -10.78 -9.03
C ASP A 87 20.01 -10.18 -7.81
N GLY A 88 18.66 -10.25 -7.78
CA GLY A 88 17.85 -9.69 -6.69
C GLY A 88 17.71 -8.16 -6.75
N GLY A 89 17.28 -7.57 -5.66
CA GLY A 89 17.04 -6.13 -5.55
C GLY A 89 15.80 -5.67 -6.32
N TYR A 90 14.66 -5.72 -5.65
CA TYR A 90 13.36 -5.33 -6.19
C TYR A 90 12.68 -4.32 -5.26
N ALA A 91 12.02 -3.32 -5.85
CA ALA A 91 11.26 -2.32 -5.11
C ALA A 91 9.75 -2.56 -5.28
N MET A 92 9.03 -2.69 -4.19
CA MET A 92 7.57 -2.88 -4.21
C MET A 92 6.85 -1.73 -4.93
N THR A 93 7.37 -0.51 -4.81
CA THR A 93 6.87 0.67 -5.52
C THR A 93 6.88 0.51 -7.03
N GLY A 94 7.95 -0.07 -7.57
CA GLY A 94 8.04 -0.39 -8.98
C GLY A 94 7.00 -1.45 -9.38
N ALA A 95 6.79 -2.47 -8.56
CA ALA A 95 5.75 -3.47 -8.79
C ALA A 95 4.35 -2.83 -8.86
N VAL A 96 4.04 -1.89 -7.96
CA VAL A 96 2.75 -1.14 -7.99
C VAL A 96 2.61 -0.35 -9.29
N LEU A 97 3.65 0.37 -9.73
CA LEU A 97 3.63 1.09 -11.01
C LEU A 97 3.42 0.15 -12.19
N GLY A 98 4.14 -0.98 -12.21
CA GLY A 98 3.96 -2.03 -13.22
C GLY A 98 2.55 -2.59 -13.24
N PHE A 99 1.94 -2.80 -12.07
CA PHE A 99 0.55 -3.27 -11.97
C PHE A 99 -0.46 -2.23 -12.49
N VAL A 100 -0.29 -0.96 -12.13
CA VAL A 100 -1.17 0.12 -12.62
C VAL A 100 -1.12 0.19 -14.15
N LEU A 101 0.08 0.12 -14.73
CA LEU A 101 0.24 0.11 -16.18
C LEU A 101 -0.37 -1.16 -16.81
N ALA A 102 -0.16 -2.33 -16.19
CA ALA A 102 -0.74 -3.59 -16.64
C ALA A 102 -2.27 -3.54 -16.64
N ALA A 103 -2.87 -3.01 -15.59
CA ALA A 103 -4.32 -2.85 -15.48
C ALA A 103 -4.86 -1.93 -16.58
N PHE A 104 -4.19 -0.79 -16.80
CA PHE A 104 -4.56 0.15 -17.86
C PHE A 104 -4.50 -0.50 -19.27
N LEU A 105 -3.42 -1.23 -19.57
CA LEU A 105 -3.25 -1.92 -20.83
C LEU A 105 -4.25 -3.08 -21.00
N ALA A 106 -4.50 -3.85 -19.94
CA ALA A 106 -5.48 -4.93 -19.95
C ALA A 106 -6.90 -4.40 -20.14
N GLU A 107 -7.28 -3.28 -19.52
CA GLU A 107 -8.57 -2.62 -19.73
C GLU A 107 -8.73 -2.14 -21.16
N LYS A 108 -7.69 -1.54 -21.75
CA LYS A 108 -7.67 -1.15 -23.15
C LYS A 108 -7.82 -2.36 -24.08
N TRP A 109 -7.10 -3.46 -23.79
CA TRP A 109 -7.18 -4.71 -24.56
C TRP A 109 -8.58 -5.35 -24.48
N THR A 110 -9.20 -5.30 -23.32
CA THR A 110 -10.54 -5.90 -23.06
C THR A 110 -11.69 -4.96 -23.36
N ARG A 111 -11.42 -3.70 -23.75
CA ARG A 111 -12.40 -2.63 -23.95
C ARG A 111 -13.28 -2.37 -22.71
N LEU A 112 -12.72 -2.62 -21.53
CA LEU A 112 -13.38 -2.28 -20.27
C LEU A 112 -13.18 -0.80 -19.93
N PRO A 113 -14.12 -0.18 -19.21
CA PRO A 113 -13.91 1.16 -18.66
C PRO A 113 -12.70 1.20 -17.75
N HIS A 114 -11.92 2.29 -17.83
CA HIS A 114 -10.72 2.46 -17.00
C HIS A 114 -11.04 2.41 -15.51
N GLY A 115 -10.19 1.71 -14.74
CA GLY A 115 -10.37 1.44 -13.32
C GLY A 115 -11.13 0.14 -13.00
N SER A 116 -11.76 -0.47 -13.99
CA SER A 116 -12.58 -1.70 -13.79
C SER A 116 -11.79 -2.90 -13.31
N LEU A 117 -10.54 -3.07 -13.78
CA LEU A 117 -9.66 -4.16 -13.33
C LEU A 117 -8.87 -3.76 -12.09
N MET A 118 -8.55 -2.48 -11.94
CA MET A 118 -7.94 -1.95 -10.72
C MET A 118 -8.84 -2.16 -9.50
N ASP A 119 -10.15 -2.10 -9.67
CA ASP A 119 -11.11 -2.37 -8.58
C ASP A 119 -10.98 -3.78 -7.99
N ALA A 120 -10.45 -4.75 -8.73
CA ALA A 120 -10.16 -6.08 -8.20
C ALA A 120 -9.16 -6.04 -7.03
N LEU A 121 -8.27 -5.03 -7.00
CA LEU A 121 -7.36 -4.79 -5.88
C LEU A 121 -8.09 -4.45 -4.57
N ALA A 122 -9.35 -4.04 -4.63
CA ALA A 122 -10.10 -3.76 -3.40
C ALA A 122 -10.18 -4.97 -2.46
N PHE A 123 -10.15 -6.19 -3.00
CA PHE A 123 -10.06 -7.43 -2.21
C PHE A 123 -8.66 -8.04 -2.26
N GLY A 124 -8.02 -7.99 -3.42
CA GLY A 124 -6.72 -8.63 -3.63
C GLY A 124 -5.59 -8.00 -2.85
N ALA A 125 -5.50 -6.66 -2.85
CA ALA A 125 -4.38 -5.99 -2.19
C ALA A 125 -4.41 -6.14 -0.65
N PRO A 126 -5.52 -5.89 0.07
CA PRO A 126 -5.56 -6.09 1.51
C PRO A 126 -5.27 -7.54 1.91
N LEU A 127 -5.78 -8.52 1.14
CA LEU A 127 -5.56 -9.94 1.43
C LEU A 127 -4.09 -10.33 1.23
N ALA A 128 -3.47 -9.89 0.14
CA ALA A 128 -2.04 -10.12 -0.11
C ALA A 128 -1.16 -9.45 0.95
N ILE A 129 -1.46 -8.19 1.31
CA ILE A 129 -0.72 -7.45 2.34
C ILE A 129 -0.84 -8.17 3.68
N ALA A 130 -2.05 -8.53 4.11
CA ALA A 130 -2.26 -9.22 5.39
C ALA A 130 -1.45 -10.51 5.45
N ALA A 131 -1.52 -11.35 4.41
CA ALA A 131 -0.78 -12.61 4.36
C ALA A 131 0.74 -12.38 4.35
N ALA A 132 1.25 -11.46 3.53
CA ALA A 132 2.68 -11.16 3.45
C ALA A 132 3.21 -10.62 4.78
N ARG A 133 2.47 -9.74 5.45
CA ARG A 133 2.88 -9.16 6.74
C ARG A 133 2.89 -10.18 7.87
N PHE A 134 1.93 -11.09 7.93
CA PHE A 134 1.98 -12.19 8.92
C PHE A 134 3.22 -13.08 8.76
N LEU A 135 3.72 -13.26 7.54
CA LEU A 135 4.94 -14.05 7.28
C LEU A 135 6.22 -13.36 7.77
N GLU A 136 6.22 -12.03 7.88
CA GLU A 136 7.35 -11.27 8.42
C GLU A 136 7.64 -11.61 9.89
N GLY A 137 6.67 -12.14 10.63
CA GLY A 137 6.84 -12.58 12.02
C GLY A 137 7.91 -13.68 12.23
N GLY A 138 8.28 -14.41 11.18
CA GLY A 138 9.37 -15.38 11.20
C GLY A 138 10.72 -14.81 10.74
N THR A 139 10.77 -13.51 10.47
CA THR A 139 11.97 -12.75 10.07
C THR A 139 12.21 -11.63 11.07
N ARG A 140 13.28 -10.87 10.89
CA ARG A 140 13.52 -9.63 11.65
C ARG A 140 12.89 -8.38 11.00
N LEU A 141 12.10 -8.59 9.95
CA LEU A 141 11.42 -7.51 9.22
C LEU A 141 10.16 -7.07 9.97
N GLY A 142 9.79 -5.82 9.79
CA GLY A 142 8.55 -5.29 10.36
C GLY A 142 8.59 -5.08 11.88
N MET A 143 9.77 -5.09 12.50
CA MET A 143 9.94 -4.73 13.89
C MET A 143 9.84 -3.21 14.06
N GLY A 144 9.15 -2.80 15.11
CA GLY A 144 8.91 -1.41 15.42
C GLY A 144 9.83 -0.86 16.50
N ARG A 145 9.47 0.32 16.99
CA ARG A 145 10.14 0.99 18.10
C ARG A 145 9.91 0.23 19.41
N PRO A 146 10.79 0.41 20.43
CA PRO A 146 10.58 -0.16 21.76
C PRO A 146 9.25 0.28 22.37
N VAL A 147 8.59 -0.64 23.05
CA VAL A 147 7.32 -0.36 23.73
C VAL A 147 7.57 0.56 24.91
N SER A 148 7.02 1.78 24.85
CA SER A 148 7.30 2.84 25.84
C SER A 148 6.35 2.84 27.04
N TYR A 149 5.23 2.11 26.99
CA TYR A 149 4.20 2.12 28.01
C TYR A 149 3.95 0.70 28.54
N GLU A 150 4.02 0.49 29.85
CA GLU A 150 3.85 -0.83 30.49
C GLU A 150 2.53 -1.52 30.13
N TRP A 151 1.44 -0.77 30.05
CA TRP A 151 0.12 -1.29 29.70
C TRP A 151 0.02 -1.78 28.24
N LEU A 152 1.04 -1.52 27.39
CA LEU A 152 1.15 -2.03 26.02
C LEU A 152 2.12 -3.22 25.91
N TYR A 153 2.77 -3.65 27.00
CA TYR A 153 3.76 -4.73 26.94
C TYR A 153 3.16 -6.05 26.41
N PHE A 154 1.88 -6.29 26.66
CA PHE A 154 1.19 -7.48 26.13
C PHE A 154 1.10 -7.51 24.58
N LEU A 155 1.25 -6.38 23.93
CA LEU A 155 1.30 -6.30 22.45
C LEU A 155 2.73 -6.44 21.91
N GLY A 156 3.75 -6.28 22.75
CA GLY A 156 5.15 -6.32 22.38
C GLY A 156 5.61 -7.74 22.03
N VAL A 157 6.68 -7.79 21.28
CA VAL A 157 7.44 -9.00 20.94
C VAL A 157 8.90 -8.73 21.21
N GLU A 158 9.61 -9.70 21.76
CA GLU A 158 11.06 -9.61 21.94
C GLU A 158 11.75 -9.63 20.58
N ASP A 159 12.64 -8.69 20.36
CA ASP A 159 13.51 -8.67 19.20
C ASP A 159 14.70 -9.63 19.41
N GLY A 160 15.60 -9.73 18.41
CA GLY A 160 16.79 -10.59 18.51
C GLY A 160 17.83 -10.13 19.55
N TYR A 161 17.58 -9.01 20.24
CA TYR A 161 18.47 -8.42 21.26
C TYR A 161 17.87 -8.49 22.67
N GLY A 162 16.63 -8.98 22.79
CA GLY A 162 15.89 -9.08 24.04
C GLY A 162 15.09 -7.83 24.39
N ASP A 163 15.02 -6.84 23.50
CA ASP A 163 14.20 -5.65 23.69
C ASP A 163 12.75 -5.92 23.31
N LEU A 164 11.80 -5.41 24.10
CA LEU A 164 10.38 -5.50 23.84
C LEU A 164 9.97 -4.40 22.84
N VAL A 165 9.65 -4.80 21.62
CA VAL A 165 9.33 -3.89 20.51
C VAL A 165 7.92 -4.10 19.97
N HIS A 166 7.37 -3.08 19.31
CA HIS A 166 6.08 -3.18 18.64
C HIS A 166 6.19 -4.09 17.41
N PRO A 167 5.37 -5.16 17.28
CA PRO A 167 5.32 -6.01 16.09
C PRO A 167 4.51 -5.33 14.97
N VAL A 168 5.10 -4.35 14.29
CA VAL A 168 4.40 -3.53 13.30
C VAL A 168 3.86 -4.37 12.15
N TYR A 169 4.55 -5.44 11.78
CA TYR A 169 4.06 -6.43 10.81
C TYR A 169 2.67 -6.99 11.18
N ARG A 170 2.40 -7.25 12.48
CA ARG A 170 1.06 -7.69 12.93
C ARG A 170 0.03 -6.57 12.79
N TYR A 171 0.41 -5.35 13.14
CA TYR A 171 -0.49 -4.21 13.05
C TYR A 171 -0.85 -3.91 11.59
N GLU A 172 0.12 -3.98 10.67
CA GLU A 172 -0.12 -3.82 9.23
C GLU A 172 -1.02 -4.92 8.68
N ALA A 173 -0.81 -6.18 9.10
CA ALA A 173 -1.67 -7.30 8.71
C ALA A 173 -3.11 -7.09 9.20
N VAL A 174 -3.29 -6.72 10.47
CA VAL A 174 -4.62 -6.46 11.05
C VAL A 174 -5.28 -5.25 10.37
N ALA A 175 -4.55 -4.17 10.13
CA ALA A 175 -5.06 -3.01 9.40
C ALA A 175 -5.53 -3.39 7.99
N ALA A 176 -4.77 -4.20 7.27
CA ALA A 176 -5.17 -4.69 5.95
C ALA A 176 -6.44 -5.56 6.03
N LEU A 177 -6.58 -6.43 7.03
CA LEU A 177 -7.82 -7.20 7.25
C LEU A 177 -9.01 -6.31 7.59
N ILE A 178 -8.82 -5.28 8.41
CA ILE A 178 -9.87 -4.29 8.71
C ILE A 178 -10.33 -3.61 7.42
N VAL A 179 -9.40 -3.18 6.58
CA VAL A 179 -9.72 -2.55 5.28
C VAL A 179 -10.45 -3.53 4.37
N LEU A 180 -10.05 -4.81 4.34
CA LEU A 180 -10.75 -5.86 3.59
C LEU A 180 -12.19 -6.01 4.08
N VAL A 181 -12.40 -6.09 5.38
CA VAL A 181 -13.75 -6.21 5.97
C VAL A 181 -14.61 -4.99 5.64
N ILE A 182 -14.06 -3.77 5.76
CA ILE A 182 -14.75 -2.54 5.35
C ILE A 182 -15.13 -2.60 3.87
N ALA A 183 -14.20 -3.01 3.00
CA ALA A 183 -14.45 -3.16 1.56
C ALA A 183 -15.54 -4.20 1.26
N LEU A 184 -15.50 -5.35 1.93
CA LEU A 184 -16.51 -6.41 1.79
C LEU A 184 -17.91 -5.91 2.22
N ILE A 185 -18.01 -5.27 3.39
CA ILE A 185 -19.30 -4.74 3.90
C ILE A 185 -19.82 -3.65 2.97
N TRP A 186 -18.95 -2.71 2.59
CA TRP A 186 -19.37 -1.59 1.73
C TRP A 186 -19.79 -2.05 0.34
N LEU A 187 -19.06 -3.01 -0.25
CA LEU A 187 -19.32 -3.52 -1.60
C LEU A 187 -20.40 -4.58 -1.66
N SER A 188 -20.77 -5.24 -0.54
CA SER A 188 -21.71 -6.37 -0.53
C SER A 188 -23.03 -6.09 -1.27
N LYS A 189 -23.57 -4.88 -1.15
CA LYS A 189 -24.82 -4.46 -1.80
C LYS A 189 -24.62 -3.58 -3.03
N ARG A 190 -23.40 -3.19 -3.37
CA ARG A 190 -23.10 -2.14 -4.36
C ARG A 190 -22.13 -2.56 -5.46
N LEU A 191 -21.61 -3.78 -5.41
CA LEU A 191 -20.49 -4.23 -6.23
C LEU A 191 -20.70 -4.03 -7.74
N ARG A 192 -21.93 -4.18 -8.22
CA ARG A 192 -22.29 -4.00 -9.64
C ARG A 192 -22.60 -2.55 -10.02
N SER A 193 -22.86 -1.69 -9.04
CA SER A 193 -23.21 -0.26 -9.25
C SER A 193 -22.08 0.69 -8.97
N VAL A 194 -20.96 0.20 -8.41
CA VAL A 194 -19.79 1.03 -8.15
C VAL A 194 -19.15 1.50 -9.45
N LYS A 195 -18.83 2.80 -9.53
CA LYS A 195 -18.14 3.36 -10.69
C LYS A 195 -16.74 2.75 -10.81
N PRO A 196 -16.29 2.44 -12.04
CA PRO A 196 -14.96 1.90 -12.27
C PRO A 196 -13.86 2.77 -11.62
N GLY A 197 -12.98 2.13 -10.88
CA GLY A 197 -11.87 2.74 -10.12
C GLY A 197 -12.22 3.19 -8.69
N ASP A 198 -13.50 3.28 -8.31
CA ASP A 198 -13.89 3.77 -6.99
C ASP A 198 -13.54 2.81 -5.87
N ALA A 199 -13.68 1.50 -6.09
CA ALA A 199 -13.36 0.52 -5.08
C ALA A 199 -11.85 0.50 -4.78
N CYS A 200 -11.02 0.55 -5.80
CA CYS A 200 -9.58 0.67 -5.67
C CYS A 200 -9.19 1.94 -4.91
N LEU A 201 -9.72 3.10 -5.30
CA LEU A 201 -9.37 4.38 -4.68
C LEU A 201 -9.80 4.46 -3.20
N VAL A 202 -10.95 3.90 -2.84
CA VAL A 202 -11.40 3.83 -1.44
C VAL A 202 -10.44 2.98 -0.61
N VAL A 203 -10.08 1.80 -1.10
CA VAL A 203 -9.17 0.90 -0.41
C VAL A 203 -7.76 1.50 -0.31
N LEU A 204 -7.28 2.16 -1.38
CA LEU A 204 -5.99 2.87 -1.35
C LEU A 204 -5.98 4.01 -0.33
N ALA A 205 -7.06 4.78 -0.21
CA ALA A 205 -7.16 5.83 0.80
C ALA A 205 -7.10 5.27 2.23
N LEU A 206 -7.82 4.16 2.48
CA LEU A 206 -7.84 3.50 3.78
C LEU A 206 -6.48 2.86 4.12
N LEU A 207 -5.92 2.06 3.20
CA LEU A 207 -4.60 1.44 3.39
C LEU A 207 -3.53 2.51 3.57
N GLY A 208 -3.58 3.59 2.77
CA GLY A 208 -2.64 4.70 2.88
C GLY A 208 -2.67 5.38 4.26
N ALA A 209 -3.87 5.60 4.81
CA ALA A 209 -4.02 6.20 6.12
C ALA A 209 -3.40 5.34 7.23
N PHE A 210 -3.64 4.03 7.22
CA PHE A 210 -3.00 3.11 8.16
C PHE A 210 -1.49 3.03 7.95
N GLN A 211 -1.04 2.93 6.69
CA GLN A 211 0.39 2.76 6.40
C GLN A 211 1.21 3.98 6.79
N VAL A 212 0.70 5.21 6.61
CA VAL A 212 1.41 6.43 7.06
C VAL A 212 1.69 6.38 8.57
N LEU A 213 0.74 5.90 9.36
CA LEU A 213 0.89 5.78 10.82
C LEU A 213 1.81 4.63 11.21
N LEU A 214 1.61 3.46 10.61
CA LEU A 214 2.35 2.25 10.98
C LEU A 214 3.81 2.33 10.53
N GLU A 215 4.08 2.98 9.41
CA GLU A 215 5.44 3.22 8.93
C GLU A 215 6.24 4.12 9.88
N SER A 216 5.59 5.11 10.52
CA SER A 216 6.20 5.92 11.57
C SER A 216 6.61 5.10 12.81
N LEU A 217 5.89 4.00 13.07
CA LEU A 217 6.18 3.12 14.19
C LEU A 217 7.31 2.10 13.88
N ARG A 218 7.62 1.85 12.61
CA ARG A 218 8.69 0.92 12.20
C ARG A 218 10.06 1.43 12.60
N ASN A 219 10.95 0.51 12.94
CA ASN A 219 12.36 0.79 13.29
C ASN A 219 13.35 -0.05 12.48
N ASP A 220 12.88 -0.71 11.43
CA ASP A 220 13.73 -1.41 10.49
C ASP A 220 14.28 -0.44 9.43
N GLY A 221 15.48 -0.73 8.91
CA GLY A 221 16.17 0.10 7.91
C GLY A 221 15.57 0.03 6.50
N HIS A 222 14.29 -0.34 6.35
CA HIS A 222 13.68 -0.59 5.07
C HIS A 222 13.38 0.72 4.32
N LEU A 223 14.03 0.91 3.15
CA LEU A 223 13.81 2.02 2.20
C LEU A 223 13.69 3.42 2.84
N VAL A 224 14.70 3.77 3.62
CA VAL A 224 14.84 5.12 4.20
C VAL A 224 15.85 5.90 3.37
N VAL A 225 15.47 7.06 2.84
CA VAL A 225 16.36 8.00 2.19
C VAL A 225 16.52 9.21 3.11
N HIS A 226 17.67 9.34 3.72
CA HIS A 226 17.97 10.29 4.80
C HIS A 226 17.03 10.09 6.01
N PHE A 227 16.03 10.96 6.16
CA PHE A 227 14.99 10.90 7.20
C PHE A 227 13.60 10.56 6.65
N VAL A 228 13.47 10.36 5.33
CA VAL A 228 12.18 10.14 4.67
C VAL A 228 11.98 8.64 4.42
N ARG A 229 10.91 8.09 4.95
CA ARG A 229 10.47 6.73 4.65
C ARG A 229 9.68 6.74 3.35
N ILE A 230 10.24 6.11 2.31
CA ILE A 230 9.65 6.12 0.96
C ILE A 230 8.23 5.53 0.98
N GLN A 231 8.02 4.46 1.74
CA GLN A 231 6.71 3.80 1.86
C GLN A 231 5.63 4.75 2.43
N GLN A 232 6.01 5.60 3.38
CA GLN A 232 5.13 6.61 3.96
C GLN A 232 4.70 7.66 2.92
N VAL A 233 5.67 8.14 2.12
CA VAL A 233 5.40 9.10 1.04
C VAL A 233 4.46 8.51 -0.01
N ILE A 234 4.68 7.26 -0.44
CA ILE A 234 3.84 6.59 -1.44
C ILE A 234 2.42 6.41 -0.92
N SER A 235 2.29 6.02 0.35
CA SER A 235 0.99 5.86 1.00
C SER A 235 0.23 7.19 1.08
N LEU A 236 0.93 8.27 1.40
CA LEU A 236 0.37 9.62 1.37
C LEU A 236 -0.05 10.03 -0.06
N VAL A 237 0.80 9.77 -1.06
CA VAL A 237 0.47 10.05 -2.47
C VAL A 237 -0.79 9.28 -2.89
N ALA A 238 -0.92 8.01 -2.53
CA ALA A 238 -2.12 7.22 -2.83
C ALA A 238 -3.39 7.83 -2.23
N MET A 239 -3.33 8.31 -0.97
CA MET A 239 -4.42 9.04 -0.33
C MET A 239 -4.76 10.34 -1.05
N VAL A 240 -3.74 11.13 -1.40
CA VAL A 240 -3.91 12.42 -2.11
C VAL A 240 -4.51 12.20 -3.49
N VAL A 241 -4.11 11.15 -4.22
CA VAL A 241 -4.70 10.79 -5.51
C VAL A 241 -6.19 10.46 -5.36
N ALA A 242 -6.58 9.65 -4.38
CA ALA A 242 -7.98 9.34 -4.12
C ALA A 242 -8.78 10.61 -3.78
N PHE A 243 -8.24 11.47 -2.92
CA PHE A 243 -8.83 12.75 -2.54
C PHE A 243 -9.01 13.67 -3.75
N ALA A 244 -7.99 13.80 -4.60
CA ALA A 244 -8.03 14.62 -5.83
C ALA A 244 -9.10 14.13 -6.80
N VAL A 245 -9.18 12.82 -7.04
CA VAL A 245 -10.18 12.24 -7.95
C VAL A 245 -11.59 12.50 -7.44
N PHE A 246 -11.87 12.26 -6.17
CA PHE A 246 -13.22 12.40 -5.62
C PHE A 246 -13.65 13.87 -5.50
N THR A 247 -12.76 14.77 -5.08
CA THR A 247 -13.07 16.20 -5.00
C THR A 247 -13.27 16.82 -6.39
N THR A 248 -12.42 16.47 -7.37
CA THR A 248 -12.57 16.93 -8.76
C THR A 248 -13.86 16.40 -9.38
N ARG A 249 -14.21 15.14 -9.14
CA ARG A 249 -15.45 14.54 -9.61
C ARG A 249 -16.69 15.25 -9.03
N LEU A 250 -16.66 15.54 -7.72
CA LEU A 250 -17.74 16.28 -7.05
C LEU A 250 -17.90 17.70 -7.61
N LEU A 251 -16.78 18.39 -7.85
CA LEU A 251 -16.79 19.71 -8.48
C LEU A 251 -17.42 19.68 -9.88
N ARG A 252 -16.97 18.72 -10.74
CA ARG A 252 -17.47 18.59 -12.12
C ARG A 252 -18.97 18.27 -12.20
N ARG A 253 -19.54 17.66 -11.16
CA ARG A 253 -20.99 17.40 -11.05
C ARG A 253 -21.78 18.53 -10.44
N GLY A 254 -21.18 19.68 -10.20
CA GLY A 254 -21.83 20.84 -9.59
C GLY A 254 -22.17 20.67 -8.11
N GLY A 255 -21.72 19.59 -7.46
CA GLY A 255 -22.00 19.32 -6.05
C GLY A 255 -21.20 20.17 -5.06
N MET A 256 -20.28 21.00 -5.57
CA MET A 256 -19.40 21.83 -4.74
C MET A 256 -18.97 23.10 -5.50
N LYS A 257 -18.86 24.23 -4.78
CA LYS A 257 -18.30 25.47 -5.33
C LYS A 257 -16.75 25.39 -5.30
N LYS A 258 -16.07 26.13 -6.20
CA LYS A 258 -14.59 26.21 -6.25
C LYS A 258 -13.98 26.68 -4.92
N SER A 259 -14.64 27.60 -4.20
CA SER A 259 -14.21 28.06 -2.88
C SER A 259 -14.19 26.94 -1.82
N HIS A 260 -15.20 26.06 -1.83
CA HIS A 260 -15.23 24.91 -0.92
C HIS A 260 -14.16 23.87 -1.30
N LEU A 261 -13.90 23.67 -2.60
CA LEU A 261 -12.77 22.83 -3.04
C LEU A 261 -11.45 23.35 -2.50
N LEU A 262 -11.20 24.67 -2.64
CA LEU A 262 -9.99 25.27 -2.11
C LEU A 262 -9.88 25.09 -0.59
N ALA A 263 -10.97 25.32 0.15
CA ALA A 263 -10.99 25.10 1.59
C ALA A 263 -10.66 23.65 1.99
N LEU A 264 -11.23 22.65 1.29
CA LEU A 264 -10.92 21.24 1.54
C LEU A 264 -9.44 20.91 1.28
N TRP A 265 -8.86 21.47 0.22
CA TRP A 265 -7.44 21.27 -0.08
C TRP A 265 -6.54 21.96 0.94
N LEU A 266 -6.88 23.16 1.42
CA LEU A 266 -6.14 23.83 2.49
C LEU A 266 -6.17 23.03 3.78
N VAL A 267 -7.32 22.45 4.15
CA VAL A 267 -7.43 21.56 5.31
C VAL A 267 -6.58 20.30 5.11
N ALA A 268 -6.62 19.68 3.93
CA ALA A 268 -5.82 18.49 3.64
C ALA A 268 -4.32 18.79 3.73
N ILE A 269 -3.86 19.91 3.15
CA ILE A 269 -2.46 20.37 3.23
C ILE A 269 -2.06 20.65 4.69
N ALA A 270 -2.93 21.30 5.47
CA ALA A 270 -2.69 21.54 6.89
C ALA A 270 -2.57 20.20 7.67
N CYS A 271 -3.45 19.23 7.41
CA CYS A 271 -3.36 17.91 8.02
C CYS A 271 -2.05 17.19 7.68
N VAL A 272 -1.59 17.27 6.42
CA VAL A 272 -0.29 16.70 6.02
C VAL A 272 0.85 17.42 6.73
N GLY A 273 0.84 18.75 6.78
CA GLY A 273 1.86 19.54 7.49
C GLY A 273 1.93 19.23 8.98
N VAL A 274 0.76 19.10 9.64
CA VAL A 274 0.69 18.67 11.05
C VAL A 274 1.20 17.24 11.20
N GLY A 275 0.84 16.33 10.29
CA GLY A 275 1.36 14.95 10.29
C GLY A 275 2.88 14.90 10.23
N ILE A 276 3.49 15.64 9.30
CA ILE A 276 4.94 15.75 9.17
C ILE A 276 5.56 16.34 10.44
N TYR A 277 4.98 17.40 11.00
CA TYR A 277 5.47 18.00 12.24
C TYR A 277 5.43 16.99 13.41
N MET A 278 4.35 16.22 13.54
CA MET A 278 4.21 15.20 14.57
C MET A 278 5.24 14.08 14.38
N GLU A 279 5.55 13.66 13.15
CA GLU A 279 6.59 12.68 12.85
C GLU A 279 7.94 13.09 13.46
N PHE A 280 8.36 14.34 13.28
CA PHE A 280 9.58 14.85 13.90
C PHE A 280 9.50 14.93 15.44
N ARG A 281 8.29 15.09 15.99
CA ARG A 281 8.10 15.13 17.46
C ARG A 281 8.12 13.75 18.09
N VAL A 282 7.71 12.71 17.38
CA VAL A 282 7.76 11.31 17.86
C VAL A 282 9.18 10.91 18.27
N ASP A 283 10.20 11.35 17.56
CA ASP A 283 11.60 11.02 17.86
C ASP A 283 12.16 11.78 19.07
N ARG A 284 11.66 12.98 19.34
CA ARG A 284 12.23 13.91 20.31
C ARG A 284 11.39 14.11 21.57
N GLY A 285 10.10 13.75 21.52
CA GLY A 285 9.14 14.06 22.56
C GLY A 285 8.76 12.88 23.45
N SER A 286 8.27 13.15 24.64
CA SER A 286 7.80 12.16 25.63
C SER A 286 6.36 11.72 25.39
N LEU A 287 5.52 12.54 24.76
CA LEU A 287 4.08 12.30 24.58
C LEU A 287 3.78 11.53 23.27
N LYS A 288 4.44 10.40 23.07
CA LYS A 288 4.36 9.62 21.82
C LYS A 288 2.91 9.28 21.43
N LEU A 289 2.09 8.86 22.39
CA LEU A 289 0.69 8.52 22.14
C LEU A 289 -0.14 9.70 21.61
N LEU A 290 0.11 10.92 22.12
CA LEU A 290 -0.54 12.13 21.63
C LEU A 290 -0.13 12.41 20.18
N TYR A 291 1.15 12.28 19.85
CA TYR A 291 1.65 12.54 18.49
C TYR A 291 1.06 11.56 17.48
N TYR A 292 1.04 10.25 17.79
CA TYR A 292 0.36 9.25 16.96
C TYR A 292 -1.15 9.49 16.88
N GLY A 293 -1.80 9.92 17.97
CA GLY A 293 -3.23 10.27 17.98
C GLY A 293 -3.55 11.43 17.04
N VAL A 294 -2.73 12.49 17.06
CA VAL A 294 -2.89 13.64 16.15
C VAL A 294 -2.66 13.23 14.70
N MET A 295 -1.63 12.43 14.42
CA MET A 295 -1.40 11.91 13.07
C MET A 295 -2.58 11.07 12.58
N ALA A 296 -3.13 10.19 13.44
CA ALA A 296 -4.29 9.38 13.12
C ALA A 296 -5.52 10.22 12.80
N LEU A 297 -5.76 11.29 13.57
CA LEU A 297 -6.85 12.22 13.31
C LEU A 297 -6.66 12.95 11.96
N CYS A 298 -5.45 13.39 11.63
CA CYS A 298 -5.15 14.07 10.37
C CYS A 298 -5.37 13.13 9.17
N MET A 299 -4.83 11.90 9.21
CA MET A 299 -4.99 10.93 8.13
C MET A 299 -6.45 10.46 8.03
N GLY A 300 -7.12 10.26 9.16
CA GLY A 300 -8.55 9.95 9.22
C GLY A 300 -9.41 11.06 8.65
N ALA A 301 -9.09 12.34 8.91
CA ALA A 301 -9.81 13.48 8.36
C ALA A 301 -9.69 13.56 6.82
N ILE A 302 -8.49 13.40 6.25
CA ILE A 302 -8.28 13.37 4.79
C ILE A 302 -9.09 12.22 4.17
N THR A 303 -9.03 11.03 4.78
CA THR A 303 -9.78 9.86 4.29
C THR A 303 -11.29 10.09 4.39
N ALA A 304 -11.79 10.61 5.50
CA ALA A 304 -13.20 10.91 5.69
C ALA A 304 -13.71 11.94 4.67
N MET A 305 -12.98 13.04 4.46
CA MET A 305 -13.29 14.04 3.45
C MET A 305 -13.34 13.41 2.05
N SER A 306 -12.41 12.53 1.73
CA SER A 306 -12.35 11.79 0.46
C SER A 306 -13.62 10.96 0.24
N LEU A 307 -13.99 10.16 1.24
CA LEU A 307 -15.18 9.29 1.20
C LEU A 307 -16.49 10.09 1.16
N LEU A 308 -16.59 11.19 1.89
CA LEU A 308 -17.76 12.08 1.87
C LEU A 308 -17.92 12.74 0.49
N CYS A 309 -16.84 13.22 -0.12
CA CYS A 309 -16.87 13.78 -1.48
C CYS A 309 -17.32 12.73 -2.50
N ARG A 310 -16.82 11.49 -2.38
CA ARG A 310 -17.26 10.35 -3.21
C ARG A 310 -18.76 10.09 -3.04
N ALA A 311 -19.23 9.94 -1.79
CA ALA A 311 -20.63 9.64 -1.49
C ALA A 311 -21.57 10.74 -1.99
N LYS A 312 -21.18 12.02 -1.85
CA LYS A 312 -21.95 13.15 -2.36
C LYS A 312 -21.96 13.18 -3.89
N ALA A 313 -20.83 12.89 -4.53
CA ALA A 313 -20.77 12.81 -5.99
C ALA A 313 -21.61 11.65 -6.55
N GLU A 314 -21.73 10.53 -5.85
CA GLU A 314 -22.56 9.39 -6.23
C GLU A 314 -24.06 9.76 -6.26
N LYS A 315 -24.52 10.58 -5.31
CA LYS A 315 -25.92 11.02 -5.23
C LYS A 315 -26.33 12.01 -6.34
N LEU A 316 -25.36 12.61 -7.02
CA LEU A 316 -25.60 13.61 -8.05
C LEU A 316 -25.56 13.05 -9.50
N GLY A 317 -25.35 11.78 -9.65
CA GLY A 317 -25.30 11.18 -10.99
C GLY A 317 -24.72 9.80 -11.02
#